data_782650f0eddb95046e065fedcd961615
#
_entry.id   782650f0eddb95046e065fedcd961615
#
_cell.length_a   1.000
_cell.length_b   1.000
_cell.length_c   1.000
_cell.angle_alpha   90.00
_cell.angle_beta   90.00
_cell.angle_gamma   90.00
#
_symmetry.space_group_name_H-M   'P 1'
#
loop_
_entity.id
_entity.type
_entity.pdbx_description
1 polymer ?
#
loop_
_entity_poly.entity_id
_entity_poly.type
_entity_poly.pdbx_seq_one_letter_code
_entity_poly.pdbx_strand_id
1 'polypeptide(L)'
;MDTHRRRFGLLHLLFLALLLVGSTPLLGQEQLFRIMGYNVENLFDTEDDPTKDDDAFLPTGEQHWTKERYRTKLQHIAEVISAVGAEAFPDLIGLVEVENATVLQDLLQKTTLGANTSYRYLVSSGEDRRGIDVALLYDPRTFTLLSSEELPLTFPFDTEKKTRPILRASGRLLSGDTLHVFVCHLPSRRGGAWASERYRSWGCRLLREATEKLLTEGGCHTHCLLLGDFNGDPEEAPTARELQSLPYRQGLEVERAPSTQLYSLLHRATQQEPRGSYCYQGVWSQLDQIHLSVSLLRRDS
;
A
#
# COMPACT_ATOMS: atom_id res chain seq x y z
N MET A 1 -1.68 -58.92 57.54
CA MET A 1 -2.63 -59.18 56.42
C MET A 1 -3.28 -57.83 56.02
N ASP A 2 -3.05 -57.50 54.77
CA ASP A 2 -3.68 -56.41 53.98
C ASP A 2 -3.54 -54.95 54.37
N THR A 3 -2.44 -54.35 53.87
CA THR A 3 -2.32 -52.89 53.70
C THR A 3 -1.84 -52.51 52.28
N HIS A 4 -2.25 -53.26 51.22
CA HIS A 4 -1.74 -53.03 49.85
C HIS A 4 -2.78 -52.69 48.80
N ARG A 5 -3.95 -52.13 49.16
CA ARG A 5 -5.06 -51.88 48.14
C ARG A 5 -5.59 -50.47 48.03
N ARG A 6 -4.89 -49.42 48.47
CA ARG A 6 -5.42 -48.02 48.35
C ARG A 6 -4.48 -47.02 47.70
N ARG A 7 -3.47 -47.40 46.92
CA ARG A 7 -2.57 -46.42 46.29
C ARG A 7 -2.65 -46.34 44.75
N PHE A 8 -3.52 -47.11 44.08
CA PHE A 8 -3.63 -47.11 42.62
C PHE A 8 -4.79 -46.23 42.05
N GLY A 9 -5.67 -45.74 42.89
CA GLY A 9 -6.84 -44.96 42.42
C GLY A 9 -6.59 -43.45 42.25
N LEU A 10 -5.56 -42.90 42.91
CA LEU A 10 -5.32 -41.42 42.90
C LEU A 10 -4.43 -40.97 41.75
N LEU A 11 -3.59 -41.85 41.18
CA LEU A 11 -2.71 -41.48 40.07
C LEU A 11 -3.45 -41.42 38.70
N HIS A 12 -4.51 -42.20 38.55
CA HIS A 12 -5.31 -42.16 37.28
C HIS A 12 -6.26 -40.97 37.18
N LEU A 13 -6.73 -40.44 38.30
CA LEU A 13 -7.57 -39.24 38.31
C LEU A 13 -6.77 -37.94 38.06
N LEU A 14 -5.49 -37.89 38.45
CA LEU A 14 -4.61 -36.77 38.16
C LEU A 14 -4.18 -36.73 36.70
N PHE A 15 -4.07 -37.89 36.00
CA PHE A 15 -3.72 -37.92 34.58
C PHE A 15 -4.92 -37.57 33.67
N LEU A 16 -6.16 -37.85 34.11
CA LEU A 16 -7.37 -37.48 33.38
C LEU A 16 -7.71 -36.00 33.54
N ALA A 17 -7.33 -35.38 34.67
CA ALA A 17 -7.53 -33.94 34.90
C ALA A 17 -6.50 -33.07 34.12
N LEU A 18 -5.32 -33.63 33.81
CA LEU A 18 -4.31 -32.89 33.01
C LEU A 18 -4.60 -32.92 31.50
N LEU A 19 -5.44 -33.85 31.01
CA LEU A 19 -5.88 -33.94 29.61
C LEU A 19 -7.11 -33.07 29.27
N LEU A 20 -7.79 -32.50 30.27
CA LEU A 20 -8.95 -31.65 30.09
C LEU A 20 -8.64 -30.13 30.18
N VAL A 21 -7.41 -29.76 30.48
CA VAL A 21 -6.94 -28.36 30.53
C VAL A 21 -6.32 -27.92 29.19
N GLY A 22 -6.28 -28.78 28.17
CA GLY A 22 -5.58 -28.58 26.91
C GLY A 22 -6.39 -28.12 25.71
N SER A 23 -7.64 -27.69 25.88
CA SER A 23 -8.39 -27.10 24.76
C SER A 23 -9.24 -25.91 25.20
N THR A 24 -8.59 -24.88 25.77
CA THR A 24 -9.14 -23.55 25.52
C THR A 24 -9.01 -23.35 24.01
N PRO A 25 -10.14 -23.06 23.27
CA PRO A 25 -9.97 -22.57 21.93
C PRO A 25 -9.03 -21.37 22.06
N LEU A 26 -7.90 -21.38 21.36
CA LEU A 26 -7.17 -20.16 21.06
C LEU A 26 -8.23 -19.28 20.41
N LEU A 27 -8.81 -18.36 21.16
CA LEU A 27 -9.55 -17.24 20.59
C LEU A 27 -8.58 -16.66 19.58
N GLY A 28 -8.89 -16.83 18.29
CA GLY A 28 -8.01 -16.43 17.21
C GLY A 28 -7.60 -14.99 17.47
N GLN A 29 -6.32 -14.80 17.70
CA GLN A 29 -5.78 -13.46 17.83
C GLN A 29 -6.12 -12.78 16.51
N GLU A 30 -6.96 -11.75 16.54
CA GLU A 30 -7.32 -11.00 15.33
C GLU A 30 -6.03 -10.59 14.63
N GLN A 31 -5.76 -11.20 13.49
CA GLN A 31 -4.55 -10.91 12.74
C GLN A 31 -4.80 -9.59 11.99
N LEU A 32 -4.20 -8.51 12.47
CA LEU A 32 -4.27 -7.22 11.82
C LEU A 32 -3.56 -7.28 10.46
N PHE A 33 -4.24 -6.85 9.41
CA PHE A 33 -3.67 -6.66 8.09
C PHE A 33 -3.18 -5.22 7.95
N ARG A 34 -1.89 -5.01 7.83
CA ARG A 34 -1.24 -3.70 7.86
C ARG A 34 -0.88 -3.20 6.47
N ILE A 35 -1.20 -1.96 6.20
CA ILE A 35 -1.00 -1.32 4.89
C ILE A 35 -0.18 -0.04 5.08
N MET A 36 0.77 0.19 4.18
CA MET A 36 1.59 1.39 4.14
C MET A 36 1.63 1.96 2.73
N GLY A 37 1.43 3.28 2.57
CA GLY A 37 1.76 4.05 1.37
C GLY A 37 2.99 4.90 1.66
N TYR A 38 4.00 4.91 0.76
CA TYR A 38 5.23 5.64 1.00
C TYR A 38 5.82 6.19 -0.30
N ASN A 39 5.89 7.51 -0.41
CA ASN A 39 6.69 8.16 -1.43
C ASN A 39 8.16 8.16 -0.96
N VAL A 40 9.02 7.44 -1.68
CA VAL A 40 10.44 7.28 -1.32
C VAL A 40 11.32 8.39 -1.86
N GLU A 41 10.74 9.41 -2.53
CA GLU A 41 11.44 10.60 -3.02
C GLU A 41 12.65 10.28 -3.90
N ASN A 42 12.42 9.76 -5.11
CA ASN A 42 13.44 9.45 -6.12
C ASN A 42 14.46 8.40 -5.66
N LEU A 43 14.02 7.15 -5.53
CA LEU A 43 14.91 6.00 -5.29
C LEU A 43 15.51 5.55 -6.62
N PHE A 44 16.65 6.12 -6.96
CA PHE A 44 17.50 5.74 -8.10
C PHE A 44 18.68 4.90 -7.66
N ASP A 45 19.18 4.03 -8.55
CA ASP A 45 20.50 3.43 -8.38
C ASP A 45 21.61 4.41 -8.83
N THR A 46 22.78 3.95 -9.24
CA THR A 46 23.89 4.82 -9.63
C THR A 46 24.36 4.58 -11.06
N GLU A 47 23.58 3.80 -11.81
CA GLU A 47 23.88 3.41 -13.20
C GLU A 47 22.99 4.23 -14.15
N ASP A 48 23.50 4.64 -15.27
CA ASP A 48 22.80 5.44 -16.27
C ASP A 48 21.80 4.60 -17.07
N ASP A 49 20.53 5.02 -17.15
CA ASP A 49 19.60 4.51 -18.14
C ASP A 49 19.55 5.46 -19.35
N PRO A 50 20.23 5.13 -20.47
CA PRO A 50 20.32 6.02 -21.62
C PRO A 50 18.98 6.34 -22.30
N THR A 51 17.88 5.76 -21.83
CA THR A 51 16.52 6.02 -22.32
C THR A 51 15.72 6.97 -21.43
N LYS A 52 16.30 7.39 -20.29
CA LYS A 52 15.62 8.22 -19.26
C LYS A 52 16.42 9.51 -19.01
N ASP A 53 15.79 10.48 -18.38
CA ASP A 53 16.41 11.74 -17.91
C ASP A 53 16.82 11.56 -16.43
N ASP A 54 17.68 10.60 -16.12
CA ASP A 54 18.13 10.26 -14.77
C ASP A 54 19.56 10.76 -14.46
N ASP A 55 20.23 11.41 -15.40
CA ASP A 55 21.59 11.98 -15.28
C ASP A 55 21.86 12.72 -13.96
N ALA A 56 20.84 13.41 -13.41
CA ALA A 56 20.95 14.12 -12.15
C ALA A 56 21.29 13.18 -10.98
N PHE A 57 20.90 11.90 -11.06
CA PHE A 57 21.08 10.88 -10.04
C PHE A 57 22.31 9.97 -10.31
N LEU A 58 23.24 10.40 -11.14
CA LEU A 58 24.54 9.75 -11.31
C LEU A 58 25.57 10.28 -10.31
N PRO A 59 26.67 9.55 -10.03
CA PRO A 59 27.76 10.04 -9.18
C PRO A 59 28.37 11.36 -9.65
N THR A 60 28.38 11.61 -10.96
CA THR A 60 28.86 12.84 -11.60
C THR A 60 27.75 13.85 -11.88
N GLY A 61 26.49 13.49 -11.63
CA GLY A 61 25.31 14.31 -11.87
C GLY A 61 25.11 15.40 -10.82
N GLU A 62 24.06 16.22 -11.01
CA GLU A 62 23.76 17.37 -10.14
C GLU A 62 23.56 16.97 -8.66
N GLN A 63 22.95 15.81 -8.41
CA GLN A 63 22.71 15.32 -7.06
C GLN A 63 23.93 14.65 -6.43
N HIS A 64 25.03 14.46 -7.17
CA HIS A 64 26.20 13.72 -6.72
C HIS A 64 25.80 12.39 -6.06
N TRP A 65 25.01 11.57 -6.79
CA TRP A 65 24.34 10.38 -6.27
C TRP A 65 25.29 9.20 -6.19
N THR A 66 26.17 9.21 -5.18
CA THR A 66 27.20 8.18 -4.98
C THR A 66 26.59 6.86 -4.44
N LYS A 67 27.32 5.74 -4.62
CA LYS A 67 26.95 4.43 -4.06
C LYS A 67 26.75 4.46 -2.54
N GLU A 68 27.43 5.34 -1.83
CA GLU A 68 27.28 5.54 -0.40
C GLU A 68 25.92 6.20 -0.08
N ARG A 69 25.57 7.28 -0.79
CA ARG A 69 24.27 7.96 -0.64
C ARG A 69 23.11 7.02 -0.99
N TYR A 70 23.24 6.25 -2.06
CA TYR A 70 22.27 5.24 -2.44
C TYR A 70 22.07 4.20 -1.33
N ARG A 71 23.15 3.63 -0.78
CA ARG A 71 23.05 2.67 0.34
C ARG A 71 22.41 3.29 1.58
N THR A 72 22.77 4.52 1.93
CA THR A 72 22.16 5.26 3.05
C THR A 72 20.66 5.42 2.82
N LYS A 73 20.24 5.77 1.60
CA LYS A 73 18.82 5.88 1.23
C LYS A 73 18.08 4.57 1.43
N LEU A 74 18.63 3.45 0.96
CA LEU A 74 18.04 2.13 1.16
C LEU A 74 17.88 1.80 2.65
N GLN A 75 18.89 2.09 3.48
CA GLN A 75 18.81 1.87 4.93
C GLN A 75 17.71 2.72 5.59
N HIS A 76 17.62 4.01 5.25
CA HIS A 76 16.58 4.88 5.79
C HIS A 76 15.17 4.41 5.40
N ILE A 77 14.97 3.96 4.15
CA ILE A 77 13.69 3.38 3.72
C ILE A 77 13.36 2.14 4.54
N ALA A 78 14.32 1.24 4.73
CA ALA A 78 14.15 0.03 5.54
C ALA A 78 13.84 0.35 7.02
N GLU A 79 14.49 1.36 7.59
CA GLU A 79 14.23 1.84 8.95
C GLU A 79 12.81 2.39 9.09
N VAL A 80 12.34 3.19 8.13
CA VAL A 80 10.96 3.72 8.12
C VAL A 80 9.95 2.59 8.05
N ILE A 81 10.13 1.63 7.13
CA ILE A 81 9.24 0.46 7.01
C ILE A 81 9.20 -0.33 8.32
N SER A 82 10.36 -0.54 8.95
CA SER A 82 10.47 -1.25 10.22
C SER A 82 9.80 -0.50 11.37
N ALA A 83 9.93 0.83 11.41
CA ALA A 83 9.36 1.67 12.46
C ALA A 83 7.83 1.77 12.38
N VAL A 84 7.26 1.86 11.16
CA VAL A 84 5.80 1.89 10.96
C VAL A 84 5.14 0.60 11.44
N GLY A 85 5.82 -0.51 11.28
CA GLY A 85 5.34 -1.82 11.68
C GLY A 85 5.29 -2.07 13.19
N ALA A 86 5.97 -1.28 14.04
CA ALA A 86 6.07 -1.38 15.51
C ALA A 86 6.14 -2.82 16.08
N GLU A 87 5.06 -3.61 15.94
CA GLU A 87 4.96 -4.99 16.41
C GLU A 87 5.10 -6.04 15.29
N ALA A 88 4.77 -5.68 14.06
CA ALA A 88 4.89 -6.53 12.87
C ALA A 88 5.00 -5.67 11.61
N PHE A 89 5.78 -6.12 10.64
CA PHE A 89 5.93 -5.44 9.36
C PHE A 89 4.58 -5.31 8.62
N PRO A 90 4.38 -4.24 7.80
CA PRO A 90 3.19 -4.11 6.96
C PRO A 90 3.03 -5.30 6.00
N ASP A 91 1.80 -5.75 5.77
CA ASP A 91 1.50 -6.83 4.83
C ASP A 91 1.59 -6.37 3.37
N LEU A 92 1.24 -5.09 3.14
CA LEU A 92 1.33 -4.42 1.84
C LEU A 92 1.98 -3.06 1.98
N ILE A 93 2.91 -2.73 1.07
CA ILE A 93 3.56 -1.43 0.99
C ILE A 93 3.52 -0.94 -0.45
N GLY A 94 2.73 0.09 -0.72
CA GLY A 94 2.77 0.81 -1.99
C GLY A 94 3.91 1.84 -1.95
N LEU A 95 4.86 1.70 -2.86
CA LEU A 95 5.97 2.63 -3.02
C LEU A 95 5.79 3.44 -4.29
N VAL A 96 6.12 4.71 -4.24
CA VAL A 96 6.17 5.58 -5.42
C VAL A 96 7.51 6.29 -5.51
N GLU A 97 7.88 6.72 -6.71
CA GLU A 97 9.20 7.26 -7.06
C GLU A 97 10.32 6.22 -6.94
N VAL A 98 10.04 5.02 -7.42
CA VAL A 98 10.97 3.91 -7.55
C VAL A 98 11.46 3.83 -8.99
N GLU A 99 12.74 3.72 -9.22
CA GLU A 99 13.29 3.66 -10.57
C GLU A 99 12.98 2.33 -11.28
N ASN A 100 13.39 1.22 -10.69
CA ASN A 100 13.36 -0.08 -11.37
C ASN A 100 13.36 -1.28 -10.39
N ALA A 101 13.39 -2.49 -10.94
CA ALA A 101 13.45 -3.72 -10.16
C ALA A 101 14.76 -3.88 -9.36
N THR A 102 15.88 -3.31 -9.87
CA THR A 102 17.19 -3.41 -9.21
C THR A 102 17.18 -2.74 -7.85
N VAL A 103 16.63 -1.51 -7.76
CA VAL A 103 16.57 -0.80 -6.48
C VAL A 103 15.69 -1.51 -5.46
N LEU A 104 14.64 -2.22 -5.88
CA LEU A 104 13.80 -3.03 -4.99
C LEU A 104 14.51 -4.30 -4.53
N GLN A 105 15.24 -4.97 -5.42
CA GLN A 105 16.09 -6.10 -5.03
C GLN A 105 17.14 -5.66 -4.02
N ASP A 106 17.79 -4.53 -4.25
CA ASP A 106 18.78 -3.97 -3.34
C ASP A 106 18.16 -3.61 -1.99
N LEU A 107 16.98 -3.00 -1.99
CA LEU A 107 16.24 -2.70 -0.77
C LEU A 107 15.94 -3.97 0.04
N LEU A 108 15.51 -5.04 -0.61
CA LEU A 108 15.18 -6.29 0.06
C LEU A 108 16.42 -7.12 0.44
N GLN A 109 17.52 -7.06 -0.34
CA GLN A 109 18.67 -7.93 -0.13
C GLN A 109 19.82 -7.28 0.66
N LYS A 110 19.96 -5.94 0.55
CA LYS A 110 21.10 -5.20 1.13
C LYS A 110 20.75 -4.44 2.41
N THR A 111 19.51 -4.60 2.92
CA THR A 111 19.06 -3.99 4.17
C THR A 111 18.54 -5.04 5.15
N THR A 112 18.12 -4.59 6.33
CA THR A 112 17.53 -5.46 7.37
C THR A 112 16.22 -6.11 6.95
N LEU A 113 15.54 -5.61 5.91
CA LEU A 113 14.28 -6.19 5.43
C LEU A 113 14.46 -7.62 4.94
N GLY A 114 15.55 -7.93 4.22
CA GLY A 114 15.80 -9.27 3.69
C GLY A 114 15.95 -10.35 4.75
N ALA A 115 16.49 -10.00 5.92
CA ALA A 115 16.63 -10.94 7.03
C ALA A 115 15.34 -11.10 7.85
N ASN A 116 14.45 -10.09 7.85
CA ASN A 116 13.31 -10.00 8.75
C ASN A 116 11.96 -10.19 8.06
N THR A 117 11.91 -10.19 6.73
CA THR A 117 10.68 -10.29 5.96
C THR A 117 10.77 -11.35 4.85
N SER A 118 9.62 -11.73 4.32
CA SER A 118 9.51 -12.59 3.12
C SER A 118 8.96 -11.82 1.92
N TYR A 119 9.13 -10.50 1.91
CA TYR A 119 8.55 -9.66 0.87
C TYR A 119 8.90 -10.10 -0.53
N ARG A 120 7.88 -10.04 -1.37
CA ARG A 120 8.00 -10.02 -2.83
C ARG A 120 7.60 -8.65 -3.33
N TYR A 121 7.92 -8.34 -4.58
CA TYR A 121 7.60 -7.05 -5.16
C TYR A 121 7.01 -7.18 -6.56
N LEU A 122 6.26 -6.15 -6.92
CA LEU A 122 5.87 -5.80 -8.27
C LEU A 122 6.36 -4.37 -8.51
N VAL A 123 6.76 -4.04 -9.72
CA VAL A 123 7.12 -2.69 -10.14
C VAL A 123 6.55 -2.46 -11.54
N SER A 124 6.01 -1.27 -11.78
CA SER A 124 5.56 -0.87 -13.11
C SER A 124 6.74 -0.50 -14.02
N SER A 125 6.46 -0.39 -15.31
CA SER A 125 7.44 0.03 -16.33
C SER A 125 6.81 1.11 -17.20
N GLY A 126 6.91 2.35 -16.75
CA GLY A 126 6.25 3.49 -17.34
C GLY A 126 7.09 4.29 -18.34
N GLU A 127 6.41 5.18 -19.06
CA GLU A 127 7.03 6.13 -19.98
C GLU A 127 7.34 7.49 -19.33
N ASP A 128 7.41 7.55 -17.99
CA ASP A 128 7.89 8.76 -17.31
C ASP A 128 9.33 9.05 -17.73
N ARG A 129 9.61 10.29 -18.16
CA ARG A 129 10.92 10.66 -18.69
C ARG A 129 12.03 10.54 -17.65
N ARG A 130 11.73 10.76 -16.37
CA ARG A 130 12.71 10.64 -15.29
C ARG A 130 13.05 9.20 -14.91
N GLY A 131 12.29 8.22 -15.42
CA GLY A 131 12.49 6.83 -15.05
C GLY A 131 11.94 6.46 -13.68
N ILE A 132 10.97 7.20 -13.13
CA ILE A 132 10.33 6.83 -11.86
C ILE A 132 9.00 6.13 -12.09
N ASP A 133 8.79 5.09 -11.32
CA ASP A 133 7.64 4.20 -11.39
C ASP A 133 6.97 4.01 -10.02
N VAL A 134 5.99 3.11 -9.96
CA VAL A 134 5.31 2.69 -8.74
C VAL A 134 5.57 1.22 -8.47
N ALA A 135 5.58 0.83 -7.20
CA ALA A 135 5.83 -0.54 -6.81
C ALA A 135 4.93 -0.99 -5.66
N LEU A 136 4.74 -2.29 -5.53
CA LEU A 136 4.07 -2.93 -4.42
C LEU A 136 5.01 -3.97 -3.79
N LEU A 137 5.36 -3.79 -2.52
CA LEU A 137 5.90 -4.89 -1.71
C LEU A 137 4.74 -5.60 -1.02
N TYR A 138 4.78 -6.91 -0.94
CA TYR A 138 3.74 -7.70 -0.29
C TYR A 138 4.30 -8.92 0.42
N ASP A 139 3.69 -9.29 1.54
CA ASP A 139 4.00 -10.53 2.24
C ASP A 139 3.19 -11.68 1.62
N PRO A 140 3.85 -12.66 0.97
CA PRO A 140 3.14 -13.77 0.31
C PRO A 140 2.44 -14.71 1.30
N ARG A 141 2.66 -14.57 2.60
CA ARG A 141 2.00 -15.36 3.66
C ARG A 141 0.58 -14.84 3.96
N THR A 142 0.34 -13.55 3.75
CA THR A 142 -0.95 -12.87 4.06
C THR A 142 -1.67 -12.38 2.81
N PHE A 143 -0.94 -12.21 1.70
CA PHE A 143 -1.47 -11.81 0.39
C PHE A 143 -0.93 -12.73 -0.71
N THR A 144 -1.75 -13.71 -1.14
CA THR A 144 -1.40 -14.60 -2.24
C THR A 144 -1.70 -13.92 -3.56
N LEU A 145 -0.66 -13.46 -4.27
CA LEU A 145 -0.81 -12.81 -5.58
C LEU A 145 -1.46 -13.75 -6.60
N LEU A 146 -2.54 -13.30 -7.24
CA LEU A 146 -3.26 -14.00 -8.30
C LEU A 146 -2.91 -13.45 -9.68
N SER A 147 -2.86 -12.12 -9.82
CA SER A 147 -2.49 -11.43 -11.06
C SER A 147 -1.99 -10.03 -10.79
N SER A 148 -1.26 -9.48 -11.76
CA SER A 148 -0.91 -8.06 -11.80
C SER A 148 -1.07 -7.53 -13.21
N GLU A 149 -1.39 -6.25 -13.32
CA GLU A 149 -1.44 -5.53 -14.60
C GLU A 149 -1.08 -4.07 -14.40
N GLU A 150 -0.67 -3.43 -15.46
CA GLU A 150 -0.45 -2.00 -15.54
C GLU A 150 -1.61 -1.35 -16.27
N LEU A 151 -2.26 -0.36 -15.66
CA LEU A 151 -3.29 0.45 -16.30
C LEU A 151 -2.61 1.68 -16.90
N PRO A 152 -2.48 1.78 -18.23
CA PRO A 152 -1.83 2.91 -18.86
C PRO A 152 -2.58 4.22 -18.56
N LEU A 153 -1.86 5.22 -18.06
CA LEU A 153 -2.42 6.56 -17.83
C LEU A 153 -2.10 7.45 -19.04
N THR A 154 -2.93 7.30 -20.08
CA THR A 154 -2.86 8.10 -21.31
C THR A 154 -3.94 9.18 -21.32
N PHE A 155 -3.67 10.32 -21.94
CA PHE A 155 -4.56 11.48 -21.92
C PHE A 155 -5.08 11.77 -23.33
N PRO A 156 -6.38 11.59 -23.61
CA PRO A 156 -6.93 11.83 -24.95
C PRO A 156 -6.86 13.30 -25.38
N PHE A 157 -6.67 14.22 -24.42
CA PHE A 157 -6.54 15.65 -24.64
C PHE A 157 -5.06 16.13 -24.67
N ASP A 158 -4.08 15.21 -24.51
CA ASP A 158 -2.63 15.49 -24.55
C ASP A 158 -1.87 14.19 -24.78
N THR A 159 -1.80 13.73 -26.03
CA THR A 159 -1.19 12.45 -26.39
C THR A 159 0.33 12.40 -26.24
N GLU A 160 0.97 13.58 -26.16
CA GLU A 160 2.42 13.70 -25.96
C GLU A 160 2.81 13.57 -24.48
N LYS A 161 1.87 13.73 -23.57
CA LYS A 161 2.11 13.62 -22.14
C LYS A 161 2.36 12.17 -21.74
N LYS A 162 3.62 11.86 -21.42
CA LYS A 162 4.05 10.55 -20.92
C LYS A 162 4.12 10.56 -19.39
N THR A 163 3.74 9.45 -18.78
CA THR A 163 3.78 9.25 -17.33
C THR A 163 3.81 7.75 -17.00
N ARG A 164 4.00 7.41 -15.74
CA ARG A 164 3.92 6.04 -15.23
C ARG A 164 2.47 5.55 -15.22
N PRO A 165 2.26 4.23 -15.41
CA PRO A 165 0.94 3.62 -15.30
C PRO A 165 0.51 3.52 -13.83
N ILE A 166 -0.74 3.12 -13.61
CA ILE A 166 -1.23 2.66 -12.31
C ILE A 166 -0.98 1.16 -12.23
N LEU A 167 -0.30 0.69 -11.19
CA LEU A 167 -0.06 -0.73 -10.95
C LEU A 167 -1.26 -1.31 -10.21
N ARG A 168 -1.92 -2.33 -10.80
CA ARG A 168 -2.93 -3.14 -10.12
C ARG A 168 -2.39 -4.51 -9.80
N ALA A 169 -2.50 -4.92 -8.53
CA ALA A 169 -2.26 -6.28 -8.09
C ALA A 169 -3.58 -6.85 -7.53
N SER A 170 -3.91 -8.07 -7.91
CA SER A 170 -5.05 -8.80 -7.36
C SER A 170 -4.54 -10.01 -6.59
N GLY A 171 -4.97 -10.15 -5.35
CA GLY A 171 -4.51 -11.24 -4.49
C GLY A 171 -5.60 -11.73 -3.56
N ARG A 172 -5.38 -12.92 -2.99
CA ARG A 172 -6.27 -13.55 -2.02
C ARG A 172 -5.74 -13.30 -0.62
N LEU A 173 -6.63 -12.82 0.24
CA LEU A 173 -6.40 -12.67 1.67
C LEU A 173 -6.55 -14.01 2.40
N LEU A 174 -6.10 -14.08 3.66
CA LEU A 174 -6.29 -15.27 4.52
C LEU A 174 -7.76 -15.58 4.80
N SER A 175 -8.66 -14.59 4.74
CA SER A 175 -10.11 -14.77 4.81
C SER A 175 -10.68 -15.56 3.62
N GLY A 176 -9.93 -15.65 2.51
CA GLY A 176 -10.40 -16.20 1.25
C GLY A 176 -10.93 -15.14 0.27
N ASP A 177 -11.08 -13.90 0.72
CA ASP A 177 -11.55 -12.79 -0.09
C ASP A 177 -10.49 -12.30 -1.08
N THR A 178 -10.94 -11.65 -2.14
CA THR A 178 -10.06 -11.05 -3.13
C THR A 178 -9.87 -9.57 -2.85
N LEU A 179 -8.60 -9.14 -2.72
CA LEU A 179 -8.22 -7.74 -2.61
C LEU A 179 -7.51 -7.28 -3.90
N HIS A 180 -8.06 -6.22 -4.52
CA HIS A 180 -7.44 -5.51 -5.62
C HIS A 180 -6.73 -4.28 -5.07
N VAL A 181 -5.41 -4.23 -5.23
CA VAL A 181 -4.55 -3.14 -4.75
C VAL A 181 -4.12 -2.30 -5.94
N PHE A 182 -4.38 -1.00 -5.89
CA PHE A 182 -3.94 -0.03 -6.89
C PHE A 182 -2.87 0.87 -6.27
N VAL A 183 -1.68 0.85 -6.84
CA VAL A 183 -0.61 1.80 -6.49
C VAL A 183 -0.52 2.83 -7.59
N CYS A 184 -0.66 4.10 -7.24
CA CYS A 184 -0.65 5.18 -8.21
C CYS A 184 0.28 6.33 -7.79
N HIS A 185 0.84 7.00 -8.79
CA HIS A 185 1.51 8.28 -8.62
C HIS A 185 1.02 9.21 -9.73
N LEU A 186 -0.01 9.99 -9.44
CA LEU A 186 -0.67 10.85 -10.41
C LEU A 186 0.22 12.05 -10.81
N PRO A 187 -0.05 12.70 -11.96
CA PRO A 187 0.76 13.82 -12.44
C PRO A 187 0.88 14.96 -11.44
N SER A 188 2.12 15.41 -11.22
CA SER A 188 2.44 16.46 -10.25
C SER A 188 1.83 17.82 -10.60
N ARG A 189 1.83 18.73 -9.62
CA ARG A 189 1.37 20.12 -9.79
C ARG A 189 2.38 21.00 -10.57
N ARG A 190 3.41 20.40 -11.18
CA ARG A 190 4.43 21.11 -11.96
C ARG A 190 3.75 21.84 -13.14
N GLY A 191 4.09 23.12 -13.32
CA GLY A 191 3.41 23.99 -14.28
C GLY A 191 2.13 24.66 -13.77
N GLY A 192 1.80 24.47 -12.48
CA GLY A 192 0.65 25.08 -11.80
C GLY A 192 -0.42 24.06 -11.44
N ALA A 193 -0.98 24.18 -10.24
CA ALA A 193 -1.96 23.25 -9.68
C ALA A 193 -3.20 23.16 -10.57
N TRP A 194 -3.73 24.29 -11.03
CA TRP A 194 -4.90 24.38 -11.89
C TRP A 194 -4.66 23.79 -13.30
N ALA A 195 -3.54 24.14 -13.95
CA ALA A 195 -3.23 23.66 -15.30
C ALA A 195 -3.01 22.14 -15.35
N SER A 196 -2.49 21.56 -14.27
CA SER A 196 -2.22 20.13 -14.14
C SER A 196 -3.40 19.32 -13.56
N GLU A 197 -4.45 19.96 -13.02
CA GLU A 197 -5.59 19.29 -12.38
C GLU A 197 -6.28 18.31 -13.32
N ARG A 198 -6.46 18.67 -14.60
CA ARG A 198 -7.11 17.79 -15.59
C ARG A 198 -6.46 16.41 -15.73
N TYR A 199 -5.14 16.32 -15.54
CA TYR A 199 -4.42 15.04 -15.61
C TYR A 199 -4.70 14.18 -14.38
N ARG A 200 -4.75 14.78 -13.19
CA ARG A 200 -5.12 14.08 -11.95
C ARG A 200 -6.59 13.67 -11.97
N SER A 201 -7.46 14.54 -12.44
CA SER A 201 -8.89 14.25 -12.64
C SER A 201 -9.09 13.04 -13.55
N TRP A 202 -8.35 12.97 -14.66
CA TRP A 202 -8.40 11.82 -15.57
C TRP A 202 -7.91 10.52 -14.89
N GLY A 203 -6.81 10.57 -14.15
CA GLY A 203 -6.30 9.42 -13.40
C GLY A 203 -7.29 8.94 -12.32
N CYS A 204 -7.92 9.87 -11.59
CA CYS A 204 -8.96 9.56 -10.60
C CYS A 204 -10.21 8.93 -11.25
N ARG A 205 -10.61 9.39 -12.45
CA ARG A 205 -11.72 8.80 -13.22
C ARG A 205 -11.37 7.37 -13.65
N LEU A 206 -10.17 7.12 -14.16
CA LEU A 206 -9.70 5.79 -14.54
C LEU A 206 -9.72 4.83 -13.34
N LEU A 207 -9.24 5.28 -12.17
CA LEU A 207 -9.29 4.52 -10.92
C LEU A 207 -10.75 4.22 -10.51
N ARG A 208 -11.64 5.21 -10.63
CA ARG A 208 -13.08 5.05 -10.33
C ARG A 208 -13.71 3.99 -11.21
N GLU A 209 -13.53 4.08 -12.52
CA GLU A 209 -14.10 3.12 -13.49
C GLU A 209 -13.57 1.70 -13.26
N ALA A 210 -12.27 1.56 -13.02
CA ALA A 210 -11.63 0.27 -12.74
C ALA A 210 -12.17 -0.36 -11.44
N THR A 211 -12.30 0.41 -10.36
CA THR A 211 -12.79 -0.09 -9.07
C THR A 211 -14.29 -0.41 -9.11
N GLU A 212 -15.11 0.43 -9.73
CA GLU A 212 -16.56 0.16 -9.90
C GLU A 212 -16.82 -1.14 -10.65
N LYS A 213 -16.08 -1.38 -11.73
CA LYS A 213 -16.18 -2.62 -12.49
C LYS A 213 -15.89 -3.84 -11.59
N LEU A 214 -14.76 -3.84 -10.90
CA LEU A 214 -14.34 -4.96 -10.05
C LEU A 214 -15.33 -5.21 -8.91
N LEU A 215 -15.77 -4.16 -8.21
CA LEU A 215 -16.71 -4.27 -7.09
C LEU A 215 -18.11 -4.70 -7.53
N THR A 216 -18.52 -4.35 -8.75
CA THR A 216 -19.80 -4.76 -9.32
C THR A 216 -19.77 -6.24 -9.76
N GLU A 217 -18.68 -6.66 -10.41
CA GLU A 217 -18.54 -8.02 -10.95
C GLU A 217 -18.18 -9.05 -9.86
N GLY A 218 -17.39 -8.65 -8.85
CA GLY A 218 -16.81 -9.57 -7.86
C GLY A 218 -17.66 -9.83 -6.63
N GLY A 219 -18.72 -9.05 -6.38
CA GLY A 219 -19.62 -9.22 -5.25
C GLY A 219 -19.03 -8.89 -3.88
N CYS A 220 -19.63 -9.43 -2.81
CA CYS A 220 -19.30 -9.06 -1.42
C CYS A 220 -17.90 -9.52 -0.95
N HIS A 221 -17.31 -10.51 -1.59
CA HIS A 221 -15.96 -11.02 -1.30
C HIS A 221 -14.86 -10.33 -2.13
N THR A 222 -15.18 -9.19 -2.71
CA THR A 222 -14.24 -8.39 -3.50
C THR A 222 -14.03 -7.04 -2.88
N HIS A 223 -12.76 -6.70 -2.70
CA HIS A 223 -12.33 -5.47 -2.05
C HIS A 223 -11.37 -4.69 -2.93
N CYS A 224 -11.38 -3.37 -2.80
CA CYS A 224 -10.42 -2.49 -3.45
C CYS A 224 -9.71 -1.62 -2.43
N LEU A 225 -8.38 -1.53 -2.59
CA LEU A 225 -7.48 -0.64 -1.88
C LEU A 225 -6.73 0.21 -2.91
N LEU A 226 -6.79 1.52 -2.78
CA LEU A 226 -6.01 2.45 -3.61
C LEU A 226 -5.07 3.21 -2.71
N LEU A 227 -3.79 3.29 -3.08
CA LEU A 227 -2.80 4.02 -2.30
C LEU A 227 -1.72 4.63 -3.21
N GLY A 228 -1.03 5.64 -2.71
CA GLY A 228 0.07 6.31 -3.37
C GLY A 228 -0.05 7.83 -3.36
N ASP A 229 0.73 8.49 -4.21
CA ASP A 229 0.77 9.94 -4.34
C ASP A 229 -0.26 10.42 -5.39
N PHE A 230 -1.35 11.01 -4.92
CA PHE A 230 -2.40 11.59 -5.76
C PHE A 230 -2.05 13.00 -6.25
N ASN A 231 -0.97 13.59 -5.76
CA ASN A 231 -0.52 14.95 -6.08
C ASN A 231 -1.61 16.03 -5.90
N GLY A 232 -2.57 15.77 -5.03
CA GLY A 232 -3.69 16.64 -4.68
C GLY A 232 -4.25 16.30 -3.31
N ASP A 233 -4.89 17.25 -2.63
CA ASP A 233 -5.58 16.97 -1.38
C ASP A 233 -6.87 16.17 -1.62
N PRO A 234 -7.32 15.33 -0.66
CA PRO A 234 -8.54 14.52 -0.81
C PRO A 234 -9.82 15.36 -1.06
N GLU A 235 -9.82 16.63 -0.63
CA GLU A 235 -10.90 17.60 -0.82
C GLU A 235 -10.94 18.22 -2.21
N GLU A 236 -9.86 18.11 -2.98
CA GLU A 236 -9.80 18.67 -4.34
C GLU A 236 -10.66 17.90 -5.35
N ALA A 237 -11.02 18.58 -6.44
CA ALA A 237 -11.91 18.03 -7.45
C ALA A 237 -11.51 16.65 -8.00
N PRO A 238 -10.23 16.33 -8.25
CA PRO A 238 -9.83 15.00 -8.71
C PRO A 238 -10.32 13.88 -7.79
N THR A 239 -10.04 13.97 -6.48
CA THR A 239 -10.44 12.94 -5.51
C THR A 239 -11.91 13.04 -5.13
N ALA A 240 -12.42 14.26 -4.85
CA ALA A 240 -13.78 14.44 -4.37
C ALA A 240 -14.84 14.20 -5.45
N ARG A 241 -14.60 14.62 -6.70
CA ARG A 241 -15.60 14.57 -7.78
C ARG A 241 -15.39 13.42 -8.76
N GLU A 242 -14.14 13.16 -9.14
CA GLU A 242 -13.85 12.13 -10.15
C GLU A 242 -13.68 10.75 -9.53
N LEU A 243 -12.88 10.62 -8.45
CA LEU A 243 -12.78 9.37 -7.71
C LEU A 243 -14.02 9.11 -6.85
N GLN A 244 -14.72 10.15 -6.40
CA GLN A 244 -15.89 10.11 -5.54
C GLN A 244 -15.64 9.38 -4.22
N SER A 245 -14.45 9.53 -3.67
CA SER A 245 -14.11 8.97 -2.39
C SER A 245 -14.57 9.86 -1.25
N LEU A 246 -15.35 9.32 -0.33
CA LEU A 246 -15.90 10.04 0.82
C LEU A 246 -14.95 10.00 2.01
N PRO A 247 -14.97 11.01 2.90
CA PRO A 247 -14.18 10.97 4.11
C PRO A 247 -14.65 9.85 5.05
N TYR A 248 -13.71 9.01 5.51
CA TYR A 248 -13.98 8.00 6.52
C TYR A 248 -13.82 8.58 7.92
N ARG A 249 -14.72 8.22 8.82
CA ARG A 249 -14.63 8.48 10.28
C ARG A 249 -14.91 7.20 11.03
N GLN A 250 -14.18 6.97 12.10
CA GLN A 250 -14.47 5.85 12.98
C GLN A 250 -15.92 5.95 13.50
N GLY A 251 -16.67 4.85 13.44
CA GLY A 251 -18.09 4.80 13.80
C GLY A 251 -19.05 5.29 12.72
N LEU A 252 -18.56 5.56 11.49
CA LEU A 252 -19.42 5.85 10.34
C LEU A 252 -20.27 4.60 10.01
N GLU A 253 -21.59 4.80 9.89
CA GLU A 253 -22.48 3.75 9.39
C GLU A 253 -22.32 3.59 7.87
N VAL A 254 -21.76 2.47 7.45
CA VAL A 254 -21.46 2.17 6.03
C VAL A 254 -22.34 1.09 5.43
N GLU A 255 -23.21 0.48 6.21
CA GLU A 255 -24.05 -0.67 5.82
C GLU A 255 -24.99 -0.35 4.66
N ARG A 256 -25.45 0.91 4.57
CA ARG A 256 -26.35 1.39 3.51
C ARG A 256 -25.64 2.02 2.32
N ALA A 257 -24.32 2.16 2.38
CA ALA A 257 -23.55 2.73 1.28
C ALA A 257 -23.59 1.80 0.05
N PRO A 258 -23.56 2.35 -1.17
CA PRO A 258 -23.40 1.54 -2.39
C PRO A 258 -22.17 0.63 -2.30
N SER A 259 -22.25 -0.59 -2.85
CA SER A 259 -21.14 -1.55 -2.83
C SER A 259 -19.86 -1.03 -3.50
N THR A 260 -20.00 -0.07 -4.41
CA THR A 260 -18.90 0.57 -5.14
C THR A 260 -18.33 1.81 -4.44
N GLN A 261 -18.85 2.18 -3.25
CA GLN A 261 -18.41 3.39 -2.56
C GLN A 261 -16.97 3.22 -2.04
N LEU A 262 -16.16 4.26 -2.30
CA LEU A 262 -14.80 4.40 -1.77
C LEU A 262 -14.78 5.39 -0.62
N TYR A 263 -13.88 5.15 0.34
CA TYR A 263 -13.65 6.02 1.50
C TYR A 263 -12.17 6.37 1.63
N SER A 264 -11.89 7.65 1.83
CA SER A 264 -10.54 8.17 2.12
C SER A 264 -10.26 8.09 3.62
N LEU A 265 -9.18 7.40 4.00
CA LEU A 265 -8.74 7.30 5.39
C LEU A 265 -8.03 8.57 5.88
N LEU A 266 -7.44 9.33 4.96
CA LEU A 266 -6.56 10.46 5.26
C LEU A 266 -7.21 11.81 4.90
N HIS A 267 -8.55 11.87 4.89
CA HIS A 267 -9.27 13.11 4.62
C HIS A 267 -9.12 14.11 5.78
N ARG A 268 -8.70 15.34 5.50
CA ARG A 268 -8.36 16.35 6.53
C ARG A 268 -9.51 16.65 7.49
N ALA A 269 -10.75 16.67 6.99
CA ALA A 269 -11.94 16.89 7.83
C ALA A 269 -12.17 15.81 8.90
N THR A 270 -11.45 14.69 8.84
CA THR A 270 -11.59 13.57 9.78
C THR A 270 -10.38 13.38 10.68
N GLN A 271 -9.30 14.14 10.49
CA GLN A 271 -8.10 14.10 11.31
C GLN A 271 -8.20 15.08 12.49
N GLN A 272 -7.75 14.65 13.67
CA GLN A 272 -7.72 15.49 14.86
C GLN A 272 -6.67 16.61 14.75
N GLU A 273 -5.51 16.29 14.16
CA GLU A 273 -4.45 17.26 13.85
C GLU A 273 -4.08 17.09 12.36
N PRO A 274 -4.68 17.89 11.47
CA PRO A 274 -4.45 17.73 10.03
C PRO A 274 -3.03 18.22 9.68
N ARG A 275 -2.09 17.28 9.73
CA ARG A 275 -0.78 17.44 9.10
C ARG A 275 -0.88 16.82 7.70
N GLY A 276 -0.21 17.19 6.73
CA GLY A 276 -0.19 16.52 5.43
C GLY A 276 0.99 15.54 5.35
N SER A 277 1.10 14.86 4.24
CA SER A 277 2.26 14.06 3.88
C SER A 277 3.37 14.91 3.23
N TYR A 278 3.04 16.10 2.77
CA TYR A 278 3.97 17.01 2.09
C TYR A 278 3.84 18.44 2.60
N CYS A 279 4.98 19.10 2.91
CA CYS A 279 5.02 20.48 3.34
C CYS A 279 5.78 21.36 2.34
N TYR A 280 5.10 22.34 1.78
CA TYR A 280 5.72 23.33 0.89
C TYR A 280 5.47 24.74 1.40
N GLN A 281 6.54 25.50 1.60
CA GLN A 281 6.51 26.88 2.13
C GLN A 281 5.67 27.03 3.41
N GLY A 282 5.73 26.02 4.29
CA GLY A 282 4.98 26.01 5.56
C GLY A 282 3.51 25.57 5.43
N VAL A 283 3.04 25.26 4.24
CA VAL A 283 1.69 24.75 4.00
C VAL A 283 1.74 23.24 3.81
N TRP A 284 0.97 22.51 4.64
CA TRP A 284 0.84 21.07 4.56
C TRP A 284 -0.27 20.65 3.58
N SER A 285 0.03 19.69 2.71
CA SER A 285 -0.90 19.01 1.80
C SER A 285 -0.90 17.51 2.05
N GLN A 286 -2.05 16.86 1.87
CA GLN A 286 -2.21 15.41 1.96
C GLN A 286 -2.13 14.79 0.57
N LEU A 287 -0.92 14.71 0.00
CA LEU A 287 -0.70 14.20 -1.36
C LEU A 287 -0.74 12.68 -1.42
N ASP A 288 -0.15 12.01 -0.40
CA ASP A 288 -0.23 10.57 -0.27
C ASP A 288 -1.56 10.18 0.36
N GLN A 289 -2.32 9.32 -0.31
CA GLN A 289 -3.68 8.97 0.10
C GLN A 289 -3.87 7.45 0.17
N ILE A 290 -4.83 7.04 0.99
CA ILE A 290 -5.30 5.64 1.09
C ILE A 290 -6.81 5.66 1.01
N HIS A 291 -7.38 4.91 0.05
CA HIS A 291 -8.81 4.75 -0.14
C HIS A 291 -9.19 3.28 -0.09
N LEU A 292 -10.28 2.99 0.61
CA LEU A 292 -10.83 1.64 0.76
C LEU A 292 -12.23 1.55 0.16
N SER A 293 -12.56 0.42 -0.45
CA SER A 293 -13.93 0.09 -0.76
C SER A 293 -14.74 -0.13 0.52
N VAL A 294 -16.04 0.19 0.46
CA VAL A 294 -16.95 0.03 1.60
C VAL A 294 -16.97 -1.39 2.14
N SER A 295 -16.71 -2.39 1.30
CA SER A 295 -16.65 -3.80 1.67
C SER A 295 -15.59 -4.11 2.73
N LEU A 296 -14.47 -3.37 2.77
CA LEU A 296 -13.43 -3.47 3.81
C LEU A 296 -13.81 -2.79 5.13
N LEU A 297 -14.87 -2.00 5.16
CA LEU A 297 -15.30 -1.22 6.33
C LEU A 297 -16.52 -1.82 7.03
N ARG A 298 -17.17 -2.81 6.43
CA ARG A 298 -18.32 -3.52 7.01
C ARG A 298 -17.81 -4.53 8.04
N ARG A 299 -18.57 -4.67 9.16
CA ARG A 299 -18.14 -5.50 10.30
C ARG A 299 -18.12 -7.00 10.04
N ASP A 300 -18.76 -7.45 8.97
CA ASP A 300 -18.92 -8.89 8.63
C ASP A 300 -18.05 -9.29 7.42
N SER A 301 -17.06 -8.46 7.07
CA SER A 301 -16.14 -8.70 5.94
C SER A 301 -14.79 -9.26 6.42
#